data_1cc02806743fc56a0050d786d002bf0a
#
_entry.id   1cc02806743fc56a0050d786d002bf0a
#
_cell.length_a   1.000
_cell.length_b   1.000
_cell.length_c   1.000
_cell.angle_alpha   90.00
_cell.angle_beta   90.00
_cell.angle_gamma   90.00
#
_symmetry.space_group_name_H-M   'P 1'
#
loop_
_entity.id
_entity.type
_entity.pdbx_description
1 polymer ?
#
loop_
_entity_poly.entity_id
_entity_poly.type
_entity_poly.pdbx_seq_one_letter_code
_entity_poly.pdbx_strand_id
1 'polypeptide(L)'
;MDNMMKRIVVMGGSFNPPTLAHYRLMKEAIDALNAEIGFFVPVSDAYLKRKMRSCHPPVVLSPELRVEMLQTICSGDSRFQICEKEMTIISADTIGTMNALQVDYPDAEQYFLMGADKLDLLAHMTKKWGFLDAFKVVLYSREDDTLEQTLKENEALSGYMDHIVILPQPEGTEGVSSSLVRERMLNGKSTQDLLCPGVWELFKTFTSADFPDVINRFKGEYDFLSNNYPCSLLWEGLEYQSAEAAFQASKCSDKSIREGYTQCSTARAILRGNGQTPYPGWEDEQINIMESILKAKFEQNPILMNCLKATGNCVLINGNNKQRTFWGVDLYSWEGENHLGKLLMKIRDNNK
;
A
#
# COMPACT_ATOMS: atom_id res chain seq x y z
N MET A 1 -14.69 -45.67 -12.00
CA MET A 1 -13.64 -44.62 -11.92
C MET A 1 -14.11 -43.68 -10.81
N ASP A 2 -13.45 -43.76 -9.67
CA ASP A 2 -13.75 -42.82 -8.57
C ASP A 2 -13.54 -41.43 -9.08
N ASN A 3 -14.62 -40.65 -9.09
CA ASN A 3 -14.58 -39.23 -9.42
C ASN A 3 -13.93 -38.55 -8.20
N MET A 4 -12.59 -38.60 -8.11
CA MET A 4 -11.89 -37.88 -7.03
C MET A 4 -12.24 -36.42 -7.15
N MET A 5 -12.80 -35.87 -6.08
CA MET A 5 -13.16 -34.43 -5.99
C MET A 5 -11.90 -33.62 -6.26
N LYS A 6 -11.95 -32.70 -7.21
CA LYS A 6 -10.84 -31.79 -7.51
C LYS A 6 -10.50 -30.99 -6.28
N ARG A 7 -9.21 -30.73 -6.06
CA ARG A 7 -8.75 -29.88 -4.94
C ARG A 7 -7.96 -28.71 -5.47
N ILE A 8 -8.21 -27.56 -4.86
CA ILE A 8 -7.55 -26.28 -5.19
C ILE A 8 -6.97 -25.71 -3.93
N VAL A 9 -5.71 -25.26 -4.00
CA VAL A 9 -5.05 -24.51 -2.92
C VAL A 9 -4.92 -23.04 -3.31
N VAL A 10 -5.27 -22.14 -2.40
CA VAL A 10 -5.26 -20.69 -2.64
C VAL A 10 -4.37 -20.00 -1.61
N MET A 11 -3.39 -19.24 -2.05
CA MET A 11 -2.50 -18.44 -1.21
C MET A 11 -2.63 -16.97 -1.54
N GLY A 12 -3.25 -16.19 -0.66
CA GLY A 12 -3.29 -14.73 -0.74
C GLY A 12 -2.02 -14.09 -0.18
N GLY A 13 -1.53 -13.03 -0.82
CA GLY A 13 -0.32 -12.37 -0.33
C GLY A 13 0.04 -11.07 -1.03
N SER A 14 0.91 -10.31 -0.37
CA SER A 14 1.50 -9.11 -0.97
C SER A 14 2.50 -9.44 -2.07
N PHE A 15 3.22 -10.58 -1.95
CA PHE A 15 4.30 -11.01 -2.85
C PHE A 15 5.25 -9.87 -3.21
N ASN A 16 5.79 -9.22 -2.19
CA ASN A 16 6.57 -7.97 -2.30
C ASN A 16 7.99 -8.11 -1.71
N PRO A 17 8.90 -8.90 -2.34
CA PRO A 17 8.69 -9.84 -3.44
C PRO A 17 8.12 -11.19 -2.99
N PRO A 18 7.69 -12.07 -3.91
CA PRO A 18 7.46 -13.47 -3.59
C PRO A 18 8.80 -14.15 -3.22
N THR A 19 8.77 -15.12 -2.29
CA THR A 19 9.98 -15.74 -1.73
C THR A 19 10.02 -17.25 -1.96
N LEU A 20 11.16 -17.86 -1.69
CA LEU A 20 11.32 -19.31 -1.70
C LEU A 20 10.32 -20.00 -0.76
N ALA A 21 9.97 -19.36 0.37
CA ALA A 21 8.96 -19.89 1.28
C ALA A 21 7.57 -19.97 0.61
N HIS A 22 7.15 -18.94 -0.13
CA HIS A 22 5.85 -18.99 -0.84
C HIS A 22 5.80 -20.16 -1.84
N TYR A 23 6.89 -20.38 -2.58
CA TYR A 23 6.99 -21.51 -3.50
C TYR A 23 6.88 -22.86 -2.78
N ARG A 24 7.71 -23.08 -1.73
CA ARG A 24 7.76 -24.36 -1.02
C ARG A 24 6.47 -24.67 -0.28
N LEU A 25 5.88 -23.67 0.41
CA LEU A 25 4.60 -23.82 1.11
C LEU A 25 3.47 -24.22 0.15
N MET A 26 3.37 -23.54 -1.00
CA MET A 26 2.37 -23.91 -2.01
C MET A 26 2.61 -25.30 -2.57
N LYS A 27 3.85 -25.62 -2.91
CA LYS A 27 4.21 -26.95 -3.45
C LYS A 27 3.86 -28.07 -2.48
N GLU A 28 4.22 -27.94 -1.21
CA GLU A 28 3.95 -28.94 -0.19
C GLU A 28 2.45 -29.11 0.08
N ALA A 29 1.70 -28.01 0.12
CA ALA A 29 0.25 -28.09 0.27
C ALA A 29 -0.42 -28.83 -0.90
N ILE A 30 0.00 -28.54 -2.14
CA ILE A 30 -0.51 -29.23 -3.33
C ILE A 30 -0.18 -30.71 -3.29
N ASP A 31 1.06 -31.07 -2.94
CA ASP A 31 1.52 -32.44 -2.91
C ASP A 31 0.79 -33.24 -1.78
N ALA A 32 0.69 -32.66 -0.57
CA ALA A 32 0.03 -33.28 0.58
C ALA A 32 -1.48 -33.51 0.35
N LEU A 33 -2.13 -32.57 -0.32
CA LEU A 33 -3.56 -32.65 -0.62
C LEU A 33 -3.87 -33.39 -1.93
N ASN A 34 -2.86 -33.75 -2.73
CA ASN A 34 -3.03 -34.18 -4.11
C ASN A 34 -3.92 -33.21 -4.91
N ALA A 35 -3.64 -31.90 -4.76
CA ALA A 35 -4.41 -30.85 -5.40
C ALA A 35 -3.99 -30.65 -6.87
N GLU A 36 -4.95 -30.28 -7.72
CA GLU A 36 -4.72 -30.08 -9.14
C GLU A 36 -4.17 -28.68 -9.45
N ILE A 37 -4.53 -27.67 -8.65
CA ILE A 37 -4.18 -26.27 -8.90
C ILE A 37 -3.81 -25.58 -7.59
N GLY A 38 -2.76 -24.75 -7.66
CA GLY A 38 -2.38 -23.78 -6.62
C GLY A 38 -2.43 -22.37 -7.13
N PHE A 39 -3.30 -21.54 -6.57
CA PHE A 39 -3.44 -20.14 -6.94
C PHE A 39 -2.64 -19.23 -6.02
N PHE A 40 -1.73 -18.44 -6.59
CA PHE A 40 -1.19 -17.25 -5.96
C PHE A 40 -2.12 -16.06 -6.23
N VAL A 41 -2.59 -15.39 -5.18
CA VAL A 41 -3.51 -14.25 -5.27
C VAL A 41 -2.82 -12.98 -4.78
N PRO A 42 -2.18 -12.20 -5.67
CA PRO A 42 -1.53 -10.95 -5.30
C PRO A 42 -2.56 -9.87 -4.98
N VAL A 43 -2.33 -9.14 -3.87
CA VAL A 43 -3.15 -7.98 -3.49
C VAL A 43 -2.89 -6.78 -4.38
N SER A 44 -3.85 -5.83 -4.41
CA SER A 44 -3.74 -4.58 -5.17
C SER A 44 -2.58 -3.69 -4.70
N ASP A 45 -2.19 -2.77 -5.56
CA ASP A 45 -1.19 -1.74 -5.27
C ASP A 45 -1.63 -0.83 -4.11
N ALA A 46 -2.90 -0.42 -4.12
CA ALA A 46 -3.48 0.39 -3.05
C ALA A 46 -3.39 -0.29 -1.68
N TYR A 47 -3.70 -1.58 -1.61
CA TYR A 47 -3.55 -2.35 -0.38
C TYR A 47 -2.09 -2.42 0.07
N LEU A 48 -1.16 -2.72 -0.86
CA LEU A 48 0.26 -2.84 -0.56
C LEU A 48 0.84 -1.51 -0.04
N LYS A 49 0.56 -0.39 -0.70
CA LYS A 49 0.98 0.95 -0.27
C LYS A 49 0.47 1.28 1.13
N ARG A 50 -0.80 0.95 1.45
CA ARG A 50 -1.33 1.11 2.82
C ARG A 50 -0.58 0.27 3.85
N LYS A 51 -0.30 -0.99 3.51
CA LYS A 51 0.45 -1.92 4.37
C LYS A 51 1.87 -1.42 4.63
N MET A 52 2.52 -0.86 3.63
CA MET A 52 3.92 -0.40 3.69
C MET A 52 4.07 1.04 4.21
N ARG A 53 2.98 1.77 4.47
CA ARG A 53 3.01 3.21 4.83
C ARG A 53 3.80 3.56 6.09
N SER A 54 4.01 2.61 6.99
CA SER A 54 4.78 2.76 8.23
C SER A 54 6.22 2.26 8.11
N CYS A 55 6.61 1.72 6.95
CA CYS A 55 7.98 1.32 6.68
C CYS A 55 8.77 2.53 6.16
N HIS A 56 10.04 2.64 6.54
CA HIS A 56 10.94 3.71 6.15
C HIS A 56 12.28 3.11 5.70
N PRO A 57 12.59 3.12 4.38
CA PRO A 57 11.70 3.49 3.28
C PRO A 57 10.62 2.44 2.98
N PRO A 58 9.48 2.83 2.40
CA PRO A 58 8.46 1.89 1.96
C PRO A 58 8.87 1.23 0.64
N VAL A 59 9.34 0.00 0.72
CA VAL A 59 9.65 -0.81 -0.49
C VAL A 59 8.36 -1.36 -1.07
N VAL A 60 7.91 -0.80 -2.18
CA VAL A 60 6.69 -1.21 -2.90
C VAL A 60 7.05 -1.54 -4.33
N LEU A 61 7.05 -2.82 -4.68
CA LEU A 61 7.22 -3.27 -6.06
C LEU A 61 5.94 -3.03 -6.85
N SER A 62 6.08 -2.68 -8.14
CA SER A 62 4.91 -2.45 -9.00
C SER A 62 4.04 -3.71 -9.14
N PRO A 63 2.74 -3.57 -9.42
CA PRO A 63 1.86 -4.70 -9.67
C PRO A 63 2.38 -5.63 -10.77
N GLU A 64 2.86 -5.06 -11.88
CA GLU A 64 3.37 -5.79 -13.03
C GLU A 64 4.59 -6.63 -12.66
N LEU A 65 5.53 -6.04 -11.91
CA LEU A 65 6.75 -6.74 -11.48
C LEU A 65 6.42 -7.88 -10.51
N ARG A 66 5.46 -7.69 -9.59
CA ARG A 66 5.03 -8.76 -8.67
C ARG A 66 4.38 -9.92 -9.41
N VAL A 67 3.58 -9.63 -10.46
CA VAL A 67 3.00 -10.66 -11.34
C VAL A 67 4.10 -11.36 -12.13
N GLU A 68 5.03 -10.63 -12.74
CA GLU A 68 6.16 -11.20 -13.48
C GLU A 68 7.00 -12.14 -12.59
N MET A 69 7.29 -11.73 -11.35
CA MET A 69 7.98 -12.58 -10.37
C MET A 69 7.18 -13.86 -10.04
N LEU A 70 5.85 -13.76 -9.89
CA LEU A 70 4.99 -14.92 -9.68
C LEU A 70 4.96 -15.83 -10.91
N GLN A 71 4.98 -15.28 -12.12
CA GLN A 71 5.06 -16.06 -13.37
C GLN A 71 6.35 -16.91 -13.41
N THR A 72 7.48 -16.39 -12.93
CA THR A 72 8.72 -17.19 -12.83
C THR A 72 8.56 -18.37 -11.86
N ILE A 73 7.80 -18.18 -10.76
CA ILE A 73 7.48 -19.27 -9.82
C ILE A 73 6.56 -20.29 -10.48
N CYS A 74 5.50 -19.83 -11.15
CA CYS A 74 4.53 -20.68 -11.82
C CYS A 74 5.15 -21.50 -12.97
N SER A 75 6.19 -20.98 -13.62
CA SER A 75 6.90 -21.74 -14.67
C SER A 75 7.61 -22.99 -14.15
N GLY A 76 7.86 -23.07 -12.85
CA GLY A 76 8.52 -24.20 -12.20
C GLY A 76 7.60 -25.40 -11.87
N ASP A 77 6.28 -25.20 -11.87
CA ASP A 77 5.28 -26.27 -11.64
C ASP A 77 3.99 -25.91 -12.40
N SER A 78 3.57 -26.78 -13.33
CA SER A 78 2.42 -26.55 -14.19
C SER A 78 1.07 -26.46 -13.45
N ARG A 79 1.04 -26.86 -12.17
CA ARG A 79 -0.14 -26.76 -11.31
C ARG A 79 -0.29 -25.35 -10.72
N PHE A 80 0.74 -24.53 -10.77
CA PHE A 80 0.71 -23.16 -10.22
C PHE A 80 0.09 -22.17 -11.20
N GLN A 81 -0.79 -21.33 -10.69
CA GLN A 81 -1.46 -20.30 -11.46
C GLN A 81 -1.54 -18.98 -10.65
N ILE A 82 -1.76 -17.87 -11.33
CA ILE A 82 -1.98 -16.57 -10.72
C ILE A 82 -3.45 -16.20 -10.86
N CYS A 83 -4.07 -15.79 -9.76
CA CYS A 83 -5.42 -15.24 -9.74
C CYS A 83 -5.33 -13.75 -9.42
N GLU A 84 -5.56 -12.89 -10.41
CA GLU A 84 -5.40 -11.42 -10.29
C GLU A 84 -6.67 -10.72 -9.78
N LYS A 85 -7.69 -11.45 -9.31
CA LYS A 85 -8.99 -10.89 -8.89
C LYS A 85 -8.85 -9.80 -7.80
N GLU A 86 -7.86 -9.92 -6.90
CA GLU A 86 -7.63 -8.90 -5.86
C GLU A 86 -6.80 -7.70 -6.33
N MET A 87 -6.18 -7.75 -7.49
CA MET A 87 -5.33 -6.64 -7.96
C MET A 87 -6.12 -5.41 -8.39
N THR A 88 -7.40 -5.56 -8.70
CA THR A 88 -8.29 -4.48 -9.15
C THR A 88 -9.14 -3.87 -8.03
N ILE A 89 -9.05 -4.41 -6.81
CA ILE A 89 -9.84 -3.95 -5.66
C ILE A 89 -8.97 -3.23 -4.63
N ILE A 90 -9.57 -2.26 -3.93
CA ILE A 90 -8.83 -1.40 -2.97
C ILE A 90 -8.38 -2.17 -1.72
N SER A 91 -9.10 -3.20 -1.31
CA SER A 91 -8.78 -4.01 -0.12
C SER A 91 -8.69 -5.49 -0.48
N ALA A 92 -7.86 -6.25 0.24
CA ALA A 92 -7.87 -7.70 0.12
C ALA A 92 -9.25 -8.25 0.48
N ASP A 93 -9.76 -9.16 -0.34
CA ASP A 93 -11.06 -9.81 -0.16
C ASP A 93 -10.94 -11.32 -0.38
N THR A 94 -10.35 -11.99 0.60
CA THR A 94 -10.14 -13.45 0.55
C THR A 94 -11.45 -14.20 0.33
N ILE A 95 -12.53 -13.80 0.99
CA ILE A 95 -13.82 -14.48 0.87
C ILE A 95 -14.41 -14.29 -0.53
N GLY A 96 -14.40 -13.06 -1.04
CA GLY A 96 -14.86 -12.76 -2.40
C GLY A 96 -14.06 -13.53 -3.45
N THR A 97 -12.74 -13.63 -3.27
CA THR A 97 -11.86 -14.41 -4.16
C THR A 97 -12.17 -15.91 -4.11
N MET A 98 -12.32 -16.48 -2.90
CA MET A 98 -12.68 -17.91 -2.74
C MET A 98 -14.04 -18.20 -3.35
N ASN A 99 -15.05 -17.36 -3.13
CA ASN A 99 -16.37 -17.50 -3.75
C ASN A 99 -16.31 -17.39 -5.28
N ALA A 100 -15.51 -16.50 -5.83
CA ALA A 100 -15.34 -16.37 -7.27
C ALA A 100 -14.65 -17.59 -7.88
N LEU A 101 -13.66 -18.16 -7.18
CA LEU A 101 -13.03 -19.43 -7.60
C LEU A 101 -14.01 -20.60 -7.47
N GLN A 102 -14.95 -20.59 -6.52
CA GLN A 102 -16.00 -21.62 -6.42
C GLN A 102 -16.95 -21.58 -7.63
N VAL A 103 -17.20 -20.40 -8.19
CA VAL A 103 -17.99 -20.27 -9.43
C VAL A 103 -17.21 -20.81 -10.62
N ASP A 104 -15.90 -20.52 -10.69
CA ASP A 104 -15.03 -20.97 -11.79
C ASP A 104 -14.76 -22.51 -11.72
N TYR A 105 -14.75 -23.06 -10.52
CA TYR A 105 -14.46 -24.49 -10.23
C TYR A 105 -15.52 -25.09 -9.27
N PRO A 106 -16.77 -25.26 -9.72
CA PRO A 106 -17.90 -25.60 -8.84
C PRO A 106 -17.77 -26.96 -8.13
N ASP A 107 -17.06 -27.90 -8.74
CA ASP A 107 -16.87 -29.27 -8.21
C ASP A 107 -15.56 -29.42 -7.41
N ALA A 108 -14.84 -28.31 -7.14
CA ALA A 108 -13.56 -28.35 -6.44
C ALA A 108 -13.71 -28.07 -4.96
N GLU A 109 -13.02 -28.86 -4.14
CA GLU A 109 -12.78 -28.59 -2.73
C GLU A 109 -11.66 -27.55 -2.60
N GLN A 110 -11.92 -26.42 -1.94
CA GLN A 110 -10.99 -25.31 -1.87
C GLN A 110 -10.32 -25.23 -0.50
N TYR A 111 -9.02 -25.06 -0.52
CA TYR A 111 -8.18 -24.91 0.66
C TYR A 111 -7.48 -23.54 0.64
N PHE A 112 -7.71 -22.72 1.66
CA PHE A 112 -6.95 -21.48 1.83
C PHE A 112 -5.70 -21.75 2.67
N LEU A 113 -4.53 -21.39 2.13
CA LEU A 113 -3.24 -21.63 2.76
C LEU A 113 -2.81 -20.42 3.57
N MET A 114 -2.51 -20.62 4.85
CA MET A 114 -2.06 -19.55 5.74
C MET A 114 -1.14 -20.08 6.85
N GLY A 115 -0.38 -19.17 7.47
CA GLY A 115 0.44 -19.50 8.63
C GLY A 115 -0.39 -19.56 9.92
N ALA A 116 0.04 -20.39 10.87
CA ALA A 116 -0.60 -20.50 12.19
C ALA A 116 -0.59 -19.17 12.98
N ASP A 117 0.29 -18.22 12.63
CA ASP A 117 0.29 -16.86 13.21
C ASP A 117 -0.97 -16.04 12.87
N LYS A 118 -1.86 -16.57 12.03
CA LYS A 118 -3.12 -15.93 11.60
C LYS A 118 -4.37 -16.60 12.17
N LEU A 119 -4.26 -17.38 13.24
CA LEU A 119 -5.42 -18.03 13.86
C LEU A 119 -6.53 -17.06 14.27
N ASP A 120 -6.19 -15.90 14.84
CA ASP A 120 -7.18 -14.89 15.22
C ASP A 120 -7.96 -14.36 14.00
N LEU A 121 -7.27 -14.21 12.87
CA LEU A 121 -7.92 -13.82 11.62
C LEU A 121 -8.85 -14.92 11.13
N LEU A 122 -8.43 -16.19 11.15
CA LEU A 122 -9.26 -17.32 10.77
C LEU A 122 -10.51 -17.43 11.66
N ALA A 123 -10.33 -17.34 12.99
CA ALA A 123 -11.43 -17.35 13.94
C ALA A 123 -12.43 -16.19 13.68
N HIS A 124 -11.91 -14.98 13.41
CA HIS A 124 -12.75 -13.84 13.05
C HIS A 124 -13.51 -14.06 11.74
N MET A 125 -12.86 -14.56 10.70
CA MET A 125 -13.49 -14.85 9.40
C MET A 125 -14.57 -15.94 9.53
N THR A 126 -14.30 -16.98 10.29
CA THR A 126 -15.26 -18.06 10.54
C THR A 126 -16.48 -17.56 11.32
N LYS A 127 -16.25 -16.86 12.44
CA LYS A 127 -17.35 -16.35 13.28
C LYS A 127 -18.22 -15.30 12.57
N LYS A 128 -17.61 -14.43 11.78
CA LYS A 128 -18.31 -13.30 11.16
C LYS A 128 -18.92 -13.63 9.81
N TRP A 129 -18.29 -14.49 9.04
CA TRP A 129 -18.66 -14.72 7.65
C TRP A 129 -18.81 -16.21 7.29
N GLY A 130 -18.73 -17.13 8.26
CA GLY A 130 -18.90 -18.57 8.03
C GLY A 130 -17.80 -19.15 7.13
N PHE A 131 -16.56 -18.66 7.24
CA PHE A 131 -15.49 -19.05 6.30
C PHE A 131 -15.27 -20.56 6.27
N LEU A 132 -15.16 -21.22 7.42
CA LEU A 132 -14.99 -22.66 7.51
C LEU A 132 -16.28 -23.47 7.25
N ASP A 133 -17.45 -22.83 7.15
CA ASP A 133 -18.66 -23.51 6.66
C ASP A 133 -18.58 -23.80 5.16
N ALA A 134 -17.85 -22.97 4.40
CA ALA A 134 -17.77 -23.04 2.96
C ALA A 134 -16.43 -23.59 2.43
N PHE A 135 -15.33 -23.33 3.15
CA PHE A 135 -13.96 -23.61 2.68
C PHE A 135 -13.16 -24.39 3.72
N LYS A 136 -12.05 -24.97 3.27
CA LYS A 136 -11.06 -25.61 4.13
C LYS A 136 -9.79 -24.76 4.22
N VAL A 137 -8.92 -25.08 5.18
CA VAL A 137 -7.68 -24.35 5.44
C VAL A 137 -6.51 -25.30 5.55
N VAL A 138 -5.38 -24.91 4.99
CA VAL A 138 -4.07 -25.49 5.31
C VAL A 138 -3.35 -24.51 6.22
N LEU A 139 -3.00 -24.94 7.42
CA LEU A 139 -2.19 -24.20 8.38
C LEU A 139 -0.78 -24.75 8.41
N TYR A 140 0.21 -23.85 8.23
CA TYR A 140 1.60 -24.20 8.49
C TYR A 140 1.98 -23.86 9.92
N SER A 141 2.43 -24.89 10.67
CA SER A 141 2.95 -24.75 12.03
C SER A 141 4.45 -24.52 12.01
N ARG A 142 4.91 -23.58 12.84
CA ARG A 142 6.33 -23.41 13.18
C ARG A 142 6.64 -24.23 14.42
N GLU A 143 6.88 -25.55 14.26
CA GLU A 143 7.39 -26.45 15.32
C GLU A 143 6.68 -26.34 16.69
N ASP A 144 5.38 -26.05 16.73
CA ASP A 144 4.68 -25.89 17.99
C ASP A 144 3.67 -27.04 18.13
N ASP A 145 3.99 -28.03 18.97
CA ASP A 145 3.10 -29.14 19.35
C ASP A 145 1.77 -28.65 19.97
N THR A 146 1.66 -27.37 20.26
CA THR A 146 0.49 -26.75 20.89
C THR A 146 -0.58 -26.29 19.90
N LEU A 147 -0.31 -26.23 18.58
CA LEU A 147 -1.26 -25.69 17.59
C LEU A 147 -2.58 -26.46 17.59
N GLU A 148 -2.52 -27.79 17.60
CA GLU A 148 -3.72 -28.62 17.61
C GLU A 148 -4.55 -28.41 18.89
N GLN A 149 -3.88 -28.24 20.02
CA GLN A 149 -4.52 -27.93 21.30
C GLN A 149 -5.16 -26.53 21.27
N THR A 150 -4.43 -25.53 20.75
CA THR A 150 -4.93 -24.17 20.58
C THR A 150 -6.20 -24.12 19.72
N LEU A 151 -6.24 -24.90 18.62
CA LEU A 151 -7.41 -25.00 17.75
C LEU A 151 -8.60 -25.63 18.49
N LYS A 152 -8.38 -26.70 19.28
CA LYS A 152 -9.43 -27.36 20.06
C LYS A 152 -10.00 -26.48 21.16
N GLU A 153 -9.19 -25.60 21.73
CA GLU A 153 -9.59 -24.66 22.79
C GLU A 153 -10.24 -23.37 22.23
N ASN A 154 -10.11 -23.10 20.95
CA ASN A 154 -10.69 -21.91 20.33
C ASN A 154 -12.16 -22.15 20.00
N GLU A 155 -13.07 -21.40 20.66
CA GLU A 155 -14.54 -21.55 20.51
C GLU A 155 -15.03 -21.42 19.05
N ALA A 156 -14.35 -20.63 18.21
CA ALA A 156 -14.77 -20.41 16.83
C ALA A 156 -14.22 -21.48 15.86
N LEU A 157 -13.20 -22.26 16.27
CA LEU A 157 -12.49 -23.17 15.38
C LEU A 157 -12.65 -24.66 15.81
N SER A 158 -12.93 -24.93 17.06
CA SER A 158 -12.98 -26.29 17.62
C SER A 158 -13.98 -27.22 16.92
N GLY A 159 -15.07 -26.67 16.37
CA GLY A 159 -16.05 -27.42 15.59
C GLY A 159 -15.65 -27.75 14.16
N TYR A 160 -14.50 -27.25 13.68
CA TYR A 160 -14.08 -27.36 12.28
C TYR A 160 -12.74 -28.10 12.09
N MET A 161 -12.37 -28.98 13.03
CA MET A 161 -11.09 -29.68 12.98
C MET A 161 -10.90 -30.53 11.71
N ASP A 162 -11.98 -31.04 11.13
CA ASP A 162 -12.01 -31.78 9.86
C ASP A 162 -11.91 -30.86 8.61
N HIS A 163 -12.05 -29.56 8.78
CA HIS A 163 -11.83 -28.55 7.74
C HIS A 163 -10.42 -27.94 7.78
N ILE A 164 -9.61 -28.30 8.78
CA ILE A 164 -8.28 -27.73 9.00
C ILE A 164 -7.23 -28.83 8.81
N VAL A 165 -6.36 -28.67 7.82
CA VAL A 165 -5.19 -29.51 7.61
C VAL A 165 -3.97 -28.80 8.16
N ILE A 166 -3.26 -29.44 9.08
CA ILE A 166 -2.02 -28.91 9.65
C ILE A 166 -0.85 -29.57 8.92
N LEU A 167 0.03 -28.76 8.37
CA LEU A 167 1.29 -29.23 7.76
C LEU A 167 2.48 -28.62 8.51
N PRO A 168 3.59 -29.34 8.63
CA PRO A 168 4.83 -28.78 9.16
C PRO A 168 5.37 -27.72 8.18
N GLN A 169 6.08 -26.74 8.71
CA GLN A 169 6.75 -25.77 7.86
C GLN A 169 7.85 -26.49 7.04
N PRO A 170 7.91 -26.32 5.70
CA PRO A 170 8.92 -26.95 4.87
C PRO A 170 10.34 -26.55 5.30
N GLU A 171 11.26 -27.52 5.34
CA GLU A 171 12.66 -27.31 5.70
C GLU A 171 13.30 -26.18 4.87
N GLY A 172 14.08 -25.31 5.52
CA GLY A 172 14.76 -24.18 4.90
C GLY A 172 13.83 -23.03 4.47
N THR A 173 12.62 -22.96 5.06
CA THR A 173 11.72 -21.81 4.94
C THR A 173 11.61 -21.00 6.24
N GLU A 174 12.31 -21.46 7.29
CA GLU A 174 12.32 -20.82 8.60
C GLU A 174 12.87 -19.41 8.51
N GLY A 175 12.08 -18.41 8.93
CA GLY A 175 12.46 -17.01 8.86
C GLY A 175 12.46 -16.38 7.46
N VAL A 176 12.30 -17.17 6.39
CA VAL A 176 12.23 -16.63 5.02
C VAL A 176 10.93 -15.86 4.83
N SER A 177 11.06 -14.55 4.58
CA SER A 177 9.91 -13.66 4.40
C SER A 177 10.23 -12.52 3.45
N SER A 178 9.20 -11.94 2.83
CA SER A 178 9.36 -10.72 2.02
C SER A 178 9.94 -9.55 2.84
N SER A 179 9.67 -9.49 4.15
CA SER A 179 10.23 -8.45 5.03
C SER A 179 11.74 -8.60 5.18
N LEU A 180 12.24 -9.83 5.39
CA LEU A 180 13.67 -10.11 5.46
C LEU A 180 14.38 -9.81 4.12
N VAL A 181 13.73 -10.13 2.99
CA VAL A 181 14.28 -9.80 1.67
C VAL A 181 14.46 -8.29 1.51
N ARG A 182 13.43 -7.52 1.83
CA ARG A 182 13.50 -6.05 1.75
C ARG A 182 14.55 -5.47 2.71
N GLU A 183 14.60 -5.96 3.93
CA GLU A 183 15.60 -5.56 4.93
C GLU A 183 17.02 -5.81 4.41
N ARG A 184 17.32 -7.02 3.91
CA ARG A 184 18.62 -7.35 3.36
C ARG A 184 18.98 -6.46 2.17
N MET A 185 18.06 -6.26 1.24
CA MET A 185 18.27 -5.39 0.08
C MET A 185 18.59 -3.95 0.51
N LEU A 186 17.81 -3.37 1.43
CA LEU A 186 18.06 -2.01 1.94
C LEU A 186 19.42 -1.87 2.62
N ASN A 187 19.93 -2.95 3.21
CA ASN A 187 21.25 -3.01 3.86
C ASN A 187 22.37 -3.50 2.92
N GLY A 188 22.14 -3.60 1.63
CA GLY A 188 23.12 -4.08 0.64
C GLY A 188 23.57 -5.53 0.82
N LYS A 189 22.76 -6.36 1.50
CA LYS A 189 23.05 -7.78 1.74
C LYS A 189 22.43 -8.64 0.64
N SER A 190 23.06 -9.79 0.35
CA SER A 190 22.51 -10.75 -0.61
C SER A 190 21.12 -11.26 -0.20
N THR A 191 20.24 -11.43 -1.18
CA THR A 191 18.88 -11.96 -1.03
C THR A 191 18.69 -13.27 -1.80
N GLN A 192 19.78 -13.78 -2.42
CA GLN A 192 19.74 -14.93 -3.33
C GLN A 192 19.22 -16.20 -2.66
N ASP A 193 19.59 -16.45 -1.42
CA ASP A 193 19.15 -17.60 -0.62
C ASP A 193 17.69 -17.56 -0.17
N LEU A 194 17.04 -16.39 -0.30
CA LEU A 194 15.65 -16.17 0.12
C LEU A 194 14.65 -16.23 -1.04
N LEU A 195 15.14 -16.22 -2.28
CA LEU A 195 14.34 -16.07 -3.50
C LEU A 195 14.50 -17.27 -4.43
N CYS A 196 13.44 -17.59 -5.18
CA CYS A 196 13.59 -18.51 -6.30
C CYS A 196 14.49 -17.90 -7.37
N PRO A 197 15.27 -18.70 -8.15
CA PRO A 197 16.24 -18.17 -9.10
C PRO A 197 15.68 -17.11 -10.07
N GLY A 198 14.50 -17.36 -10.67
CA GLY A 198 13.88 -16.39 -11.58
C GLY A 198 13.44 -15.10 -10.87
N VAL A 199 12.95 -15.18 -9.64
CA VAL A 199 12.60 -14.01 -8.83
C VAL A 199 13.86 -13.23 -8.47
N TRP A 200 14.94 -13.92 -8.11
CA TRP A 200 16.21 -13.27 -7.78
C TRP A 200 16.78 -12.50 -8.98
N GLU A 201 16.71 -13.05 -10.19
CA GLU A 201 17.15 -12.36 -11.41
C GLU A 201 16.42 -11.03 -11.63
N LEU A 202 15.13 -10.96 -11.33
CA LEU A 202 14.33 -9.74 -11.42
C LEU A 202 14.57 -8.77 -10.25
N PHE A 203 14.99 -9.28 -9.09
CA PHE A 203 15.11 -8.49 -7.86
C PHE A 203 16.54 -8.01 -7.57
N LYS A 204 17.57 -8.72 -8.04
CA LYS A 204 19.00 -8.48 -7.68
C LYS A 204 19.53 -7.09 -8.02
N THR A 205 18.89 -6.38 -8.94
CA THR A 205 19.31 -5.03 -9.36
C THR A 205 18.81 -3.93 -8.45
N PHE A 206 17.82 -4.21 -7.61
CA PHE A 206 17.28 -3.19 -6.68
C PHE A 206 18.22 -2.91 -5.52
N THR A 207 18.27 -1.63 -5.16
CA THR A 207 19.05 -1.09 -4.06
C THR A 207 18.18 -0.16 -3.20
N SER A 208 18.70 0.32 -2.08
CA SER A 208 18.01 1.32 -1.26
C SER A 208 17.71 2.63 -2.01
N ALA A 209 18.52 2.95 -3.06
CA ALA A 209 18.32 4.16 -3.85
C ALA A 209 17.04 4.14 -4.70
N ASP A 210 16.53 2.95 -5.03
CA ASP A 210 15.30 2.78 -5.82
C ASP A 210 14.03 3.03 -4.97
N PHE A 211 14.16 3.07 -3.65
CA PHE A 211 13.05 3.20 -2.71
C PHE A 211 13.28 4.37 -1.74
N PRO A 212 13.04 5.62 -2.17
CA PRO A 212 13.19 6.79 -1.31
C PRO A 212 12.15 6.79 -0.20
N ASP A 213 12.50 7.41 0.94
CA ASP A 213 11.55 7.67 2.00
C ASP A 213 10.37 8.51 1.54
N VAL A 214 9.23 8.36 2.22
CA VAL A 214 7.98 9.06 1.86
C VAL A 214 7.43 9.80 3.08
N ILE A 215 7.25 11.09 2.94
CA ILE A 215 6.47 11.92 3.86
C ILE A 215 5.05 11.98 3.30
N ASN A 216 4.16 11.12 3.83
CA ASN A 216 2.82 10.93 3.28
C ASN A 216 1.70 11.72 3.98
N ARG A 217 2.06 12.65 4.88
CA ARG A 217 1.15 13.59 5.55
C ARG A 217 1.89 14.85 5.96
N PHE A 218 1.30 16.00 5.67
CA PHE A 218 1.80 17.29 6.09
C PHE A 218 1.19 17.68 7.44
N LYS A 219 1.64 16.98 8.52
CA LYS A 219 1.18 17.15 9.90
C LYS A 219 2.33 16.95 10.89
N GLY A 220 2.17 17.46 12.11
CA GLY A 220 3.19 17.34 13.16
C GLY A 220 4.46 18.08 12.75
N GLU A 221 5.60 17.42 12.78
CA GLU A 221 6.89 18.00 12.35
C GLU A 221 6.90 18.48 10.89
N TYR A 222 6.01 17.93 10.03
CA TYR A 222 5.85 18.29 8.62
C TYR A 222 4.69 19.24 8.34
N ASP A 223 4.08 19.85 9.36
CA ASP A 223 2.98 20.82 9.19
C ASP A 223 3.37 22.00 8.31
N PHE A 224 4.65 22.38 8.32
CA PHE A 224 5.18 23.49 7.51
C PHE A 224 5.05 23.26 6.00
N LEU A 225 4.90 22.03 5.54
CA LEU A 225 4.65 21.67 4.13
C LEU A 225 3.21 22.00 3.71
N SER A 226 2.28 22.10 4.64
CA SER A 226 0.89 22.43 4.36
C SER A 226 0.71 23.88 3.94
N ASN A 227 -0.21 24.13 3.00
CA ASN A 227 -0.64 25.50 2.67
C ASN A 227 -1.28 26.21 3.87
N ASN A 228 -1.84 25.44 4.80
CA ASN A 228 -2.51 25.94 6.00
C ASN A 228 -1.54 26.43 7.08
N TYR A 229 -0.25 26.11 6.95
CA TYR A 229 0.75 26.49 7.94
C TYR A 229 0.84 28.02 8.08
N PRO A 230 0.74 28.56 9.30
CA PRO A 230 0.82 30.01 9.53
C PRO A 230 2.23 30.52 9.19
N CYS A 231 2.33 31.40 8.22
CA CYS A 231 3.54 32.11 7.86
C CYS A 231 3.19 33.37 7.10
N SER A 232 3.95 34.45 7.33
CA SER A 232 3.80 35.67 6.52
C SER A 232 4.48 35.44 5.17
N LEU A 233 3.81 35.87 4.10
CA LEU A 233 4.35 35.94 2.75
C LEU A 233 3.76 37.11 1.97
N LEU A 234 4.61 37.83 1.25
CA LEU A 234 4.23 38.86 0.30
C LEU A 234 4.03 38.21 -1.08
N TRP A 235 2.82 38.30 -1.63
CA TRP A 235 2.50 37.79 -2.95
C TRP A 235 1.64 38.80 -3.70
N GLU A 236 2.05 39.17 -4.94
CA GLU A 236 1.41 40.19 -5.78
C GLU A 236 1.15 41.51 -5.05
N GLY A 237 2.11 41.93 -4.20
CA GLY A 237 2.05 43.20 -3.49
C GLY A 237 1.10 43.23 -2.29
N LEU A 238 0.59 42.07 -1.83
CA LEU A 238 -0.22 41.94 -0.63
C LEU A 238 0.41 40.90 0.32
N GLU A 239 0.38 41.18 1.63
CA GLU A 239 0.91 40.29 2.67
C GLU A 239 -0.19 39.37 3.19
N TYR A 240 0.05 38.05 3.16
CA TYR A 240 -0.88 37.03 3.61
C TYR A 240 -0.33 36.25 4.81
N GLN A 241 -1.22 35.71 5.65
CA GLN A 241 -0.88 34.96 6.86
C GLN A 241 -0.65 33.44 6.61
N SER A 242 -0.87 32.98 5.39
CA SER A 242 -0.62 31.61 4.95
C SER A 242 -0.68 31.49 3.43
N ALA A 243 -0.03 30.48 2.87
CA ALA A 243 -0.13 30.16 1.44
C ALA A 243 -1.58 29.88 1.02
N GLU A 244 -2.37 29.27 1.89
CA GLU A 244 -3.80 29.04 1.64
C GLU A 244 -4.59 30.34 1.53
N ALA A 245 -4.30 31.34 2.36
CA ALA A 245 -4.98 32.64 2.27
C ALA A 245 -4.68 33.34 0.95
N ALA A 246 -3.42 33.33 0.51
CA ALA A 246 -3.02 33.86 -0.80
C ALA A 246 -3.71 33.08 -1.95
N PHE A 247 -3.76 31.77 -1.87
CA PHE A 247 -4.41 30.92 -2.88
C PHE A 247 -5.93 31.16 -2.96
N GLN A 248 -6.61 31.30 -1.82
CA GLN A 248 -8.04 31.62 -1.84
C GLN A 248 -8.30 33.03 -2.40
N ALA A 249 -7.43 33.99 -2.09
CA ALA A 249 -7.49 35.32 -2.64
C ALA A 249 -7.28 35.36 -4.16
N SER A 250 -6.43 34.51 -4.69
CA SER A 250 -6.10 34.46 -6.11
C SER A 250 -7.29 34.15 -7.03
N LYS A 251 -8.37 33.61 -6.49
CA LYS A 251 -9.64 33.41 -7.24
C LYS A 251 -10.27 34.71 -7.72
N CYS A 252 -9.91 35.84 -7.10
CA CYS A 252 -10.46 37.14 -7.41
C CYS A 252 -9.49 37.97 -8.27
N SER A 253 -9.96 38.49 -9.38
CA SER A 253 -9.18 39.45 -10.20
C SER A 253 -9.09 40.84 -9.56
N ASP A 254 -10.09 41.23 -8.77
CA ASP A 254 -10.14 42.53 -8.09
C ASP A 254 -9.22 42.54 -6.86
N LYS A 255 -8.27 43.48 -6.87
CA LYS A 255 -7.30 43.67 -5.78
C LYS A 255 -7.98 44.04 -4.47
N SER A 256 -9.05 44.86 -4.49
CA SER A 256 -9.78 45.26 -3.29
C SER A 256 -10.43 44.10 -2.56
N ILE A 257 -10.90 43.11 -3.31
CA ILE A 257 -11.42 41.85 -2.74
C ILE A 257 -10.28 41.03 -2.14
N ARG A 258 -9.13 40.98 -2.82
CA ARG A 258 -7.93 40.26 -2.34
C ARG A 258 -7.37 40.83 -1.05
N GLU A 259 -7.39 42.15 -0.88
CA GLU A 259 -7.02 42.86 0.37
C GLU A 259 -7.80 42.32 1.58
N GLY A 260 -9.06 41.96 1.39
CA GLY A 260 -9.86 41.35 2.45
C GLY A 260 -9.39 39.97 2.95
N TYR A 261 -8.41 39.32 2.31
CA TYR A 261 -7.82 38.05 2.74
C TYR A 261 -6.53 38.24 3.55
N THR A 262 -5.89 39.42 3.53
CA THR A 262 -4.60 39.69 4.17
C THR A 262 -4.61 39.47 5.69
N GLN A 263 -5.75 39.75 6.33
CA GLN A 263 -5.94 39.56 7.77
C GLN A 263 -6.75 38.31 8.12
N CYS A 264 -6.97 37.44 7.15
CA CYS A 264 -7.70 36.22 7.40
C CYS A 264 -6.81 35.11 8.00
N SER A 265 -7.29 34.48 9.08
CA SER A 265 -6.78 33.16 9.42
C SER A 265 -7.06 32.19 8.28
N THR A 266 -6.28 31.12 8.18
CA THR A 266 -6.45 30.10 7.13
C THR A 266 -7.89 29.57 7.05
N ALA A 267 -8.51 29.25 8.20
CA ALA A 267 -9.90 28.78 8.24
C ALA A 267 -10.89 29.79 7.67
N ARG A 268 -10.72 31.09 8.00
CA ARG A 268 -11.57 32.17 7.48
C ARG A 268 -11.35 32.39 5.99
N ALA A 269 -10.11 32.28 5.51
CA ALA A 269 -9.80 32.41 4.09
C ALA A 269 -10.45 31.27 3.28
N ILE A 270 -10.42 30.05 3.77
CA ILE A 270 -11.09 28.89 3.13
C ILE A 270 -12.60 29.12 3.06
N LEU A 271 -13.24 29.50 4.17
CA LEU A 271 -14.69 29.75 4.20
C LEU A 271 -15.09 30.84 3.21
N ARG A 272 -14.35 31.97 3.18
CA ARG A 272 -14.57 33.06 2.23
C ARG A 272 -14.35 32.62 0.79
N GLY A 273 -13.26 31.86 0.52
CA GLY A 273 -12.91 31.37 -0.81
C GLY A 273 -13.87 30.31 -1.35
N ASN A 274 -14.53 29.54 -0.49
CA ASN A 274 -15.56 28.57 -0.91
C ASN A 274 -16.84 29.27 -1.45
N GLY A 275 -17.12 30.49 -0.99
CA GLY A 275 -18.23 31.29 -1.50
C GLY A 275 -17.86 32.18 -2.70
N GLN A 276 -16.59 32.14 -3.15
CA GLN A 276 -16.10 32.97 -4.24
C GLN A 276 -16.10 32.19 -5.55
N THR A 277 -16.72 32.75 -6.60
CA THR A 277 -16.58 32.23 -7.96
C THR A 277 -15.24 32.70 -8.52
N PRO A 278 -14.36 31.76 -8.95
CA PRO A 278 -13.10 32.16 -9.59
C PRO A 278 -13.33 32.93 -10.88
N TYR A 279 -12.39 33.79 -11.25
CA TYR A 279 -12.43 34.45 -12.56
C TYR A 279 -12.25 33.44 -13.70
N PRO A 280 -12.78 33.70 -14.90
CA PRO A 280 -12.64 32.80 -16.05
C PRO A 280 -11.17 32.51 -16.36
N GLY A 281 -10.81 31.23 -16.49
CA GLY A 281 -9.44 30.77 -16.74
C GLY A 281 -8.59 30.49 -15.48
N TRP A 282 -9.07 30.83 -14.28
CA TRP A 282 -8.32 30.58 -13.05
C TRP A 282 -7.98 29.09 -12.84
N GLU A 283 -8.87 28.21 -13.22
CA GLU A 283 -8.67 26.76 -13.09
C GLU A 283 -7.47 26.25 -13.92
N ASP A 284 -7.22 26.84 -15.08
CA ASP A 284 -6.08 26.52 -15.93
C ASP A 284 -4.76 27.06 -15.35
N GLU A 285 -4.84 28.16 -14.59
CA GLU A 285 -3.68 28.85 -14.01
C GLU A 285 -3.37 28.40 -12.57
N GLN A 286 -4.29 27.73 -11.87
CA GLN A 286 -4.20 27.44 -10.43
C GLN A 286 -2.91 26.75 -10.00
N ILE A 287 -2.33 25.88 -10.84
CA ILE A 287 -1.06 25.20 -10.53
C ILE A 287 0.10 26.19 -10.54
N ASN A 288 0.16 27.06 -11.55
CA ASN A 288 1.21 28.09 -11.66
C ASN A 288 1.07 29.15 -10.56
N ILE A 289 -0.16 29.52 -10.22
CA ILE A 289 -0.46 30.42 -9.09
C ILE A 289 0.05 29.79 -7.79
N MET A 290 -0.28 28.54 -7.53
CA MET A 290 0.19 27.83 -6.33
C MET A 290 1.71 27.73 -6.30
N GLU A 291 2.36 27.46 -7.44
CA GLU A 291 3.84 27.43 -7.52
C GLU A 291 4.44 28.77 -7.11
N SER A 292 3.90 29.88 -7.61
CA SER A 292 4.40 31.23 -7.27
C SER A 292 4.20 31.57 -5.79
N ILE A 293 3.05 31.20 -5.22
CA ILE A 293 2.75 31.37 -3.79
C ILE A 293 3.70 30.55 -2.91
N LEU A 294 3.94 29.30 -3.28
CA LEU A 294 4.86 28.42 -2.53
C LEU A 294 6.30 28.92 -2.63
N LYS A 295 6.75 29.42 -3.79
CA LYS A 295 8.05 30.09 -3.91
C LYS A 295 8.14 31.25 -2.94
N ALA A 296 7.16 32.16 -2.94
CA ALA A 296 7.11 33.29 -2.01
C ALA A 296 7.15 32.82 -0.55
N LYS A 297 6.37 31.77 -0.18
CA LYS A 297 6.36 31.19 1.15
C LYS A 297 7.76 30.76 1.60
N PHE A 298 8.47 29.97 0.80
CA PHE A 298 9.74 29.39 1.20
C PHE A 298 10.92 30.34 1.03
N GLU A 299 10.96 31.17 -0.02
CA GLU A 299 12.03 32.16 -0.24
C GLU A 299 12.03 33.27 0.81
N GLN A 300 10.85 33.69 1.27
CA GLN A 300 10.72 34.72 2.29
C GLN A 300 10.83 34.20 3.73
N ASN A 301 10.82 32.88 3.92
CA ASN A 301 10.93 32.23 5.23
C ASN A 301 12.11 31.25 5.25
N PRO A 302 13.36 31.73 5.49
CA PRO A 302 14.55 30.88 5.42
C PRO A 302 14.52 29.63 6.32
N ILE A 303 13.88 29.73 7.49
CA ILE A 303 13.71 28.57 8.39
C ILE A 303 12.86 27.49 7.71
N LEU A 304 11.74 27.87 7.07
CA LEU A 304 10.88 26.93 6.35
C LEU A 304 11.62 26.33 5.13
N MET A 305 12.41 27.14 4.42
CA MET A 305 13.24 26.65 3.32
C MET A 305 14.27 25.62 3.82
N ASN A 306 14.93 25.87 4.94
CA ASN A 306 15.87 24.91 5.53
C ASN A 306 15.14 23.62 5.94
N CYS A 307 13.97 23.70 6.52
CA CYS A 307 13.14 22.52 6.81
C CYS A 307 12.74 21.76 5.53
N LEU A 308 12.40 22.46 4.44
CA LEU A 308 12.08 21.84 3.16
C LEU A 308 13.31 21.10 2.57
N LYS A 309 14.49 21.73 2.61
CA LYS A 309 15.75 21.10 2.20
C LYS A 309 16.10 19.89 3.06
N ALA A 310 15.83 19.95 4.37
CA ALA A 310 16.09 18.85 5.30
C ALA A 310 15.22 17.60 5.03
N THR A 311 14.13 17.69 4.24
CA THR A 311 13.41 16.51 3.75
C THR A 311 14.23 15.68 2.75
N GLY A 312 15.40 16.13 2.32
CA GLY A 312 16.35 15.38 1.50
C GLY A 312 15.77 14.92 0.17
N ASN A 313 15.80 13.61 -0.06
CA ASN A 313 15.23 12.99 -1.25
C ASN A 313 13.85 12.36 -1.01
N CYS A 314 13.22 12.59 0.16
CA CYS A 314 11.90 12.03 0.45
C CYS A 314 10.88 12.43 -0.61
N VAL A 315 10.02 11.49 -0.99
CA VAL A 315 8.83 11.79 -1.77
C VAL A 315 7.82 12.49 -0.87
N LEU A 316 7.35 13.68 -1.28
CA LEU A 316 6.38 14.48 -0.52
C LEU A 316 4.98 14.21 -1.07
N ILE A 317 4.09 13.68 -0.23
CA ILE A 317 2.71 13.37 -0.58
C ILE A 317 1.76 14.16 0.33
N ASN A 318 0.93 15.02 -0.25
CA ASN A 318 -0.15 15.68 0.47
C ASN A 318 -1.31 14.71 0.70
N GLY A 319 -1.07 13.75 1.62
CA GLY A 319 -2.01 12.67 1.89
C GLY A 319 -3.21 13.11 2.70
N ASN A 320 -4.41 12.66 2.30
CA ASN A 320 -5.66 12.91 3.00
C ASN A 320 -6.56 11.65 2.97
N ASN A 321 -7.67 11.68 3.72
CA ASN A 321 -8.69 10.61 3.74
C ASN A 321 -10.05 11.19 3.28
N LYS A 322 -10.06 12.19 2.40
CA LYS A 322 -11.24 12.96 2.00
C LYS A 322 -11.47 12.96 0.49
N GLN A 323 -10.84 12.05 -0.23
CA GLN A 323 -10.92 11.93 -1.70
C GLN A 323 -10.56 13.24 -2.43
N ARG A 324 -9.71 14.08 -1.82
CA ARG A 324 -9.18 15.30 -2.45
C ARG A 324 -7.95 14.95 -3.25
N THR A 325 -8.16 14.56 -4.49
CA THR A 325 -7.15 13.91 -5.35
C THR A 325 -6.35 14.88 -6.20
N PHE A 326 -6.84 16.07 -6.51
CA PHE A 326 -6.11 17.07 -7.33
C PHE A 326 -4.84 17.58 -6.62
N TRP A 327 -4.98 18.22 -5.45
CA TRP A 327 -3.83 18.73 -4.68
C TRP A 327 -3.08 17.70 -3.87
N GLY A 328 -3.64 16.51 -3.71
CA GLY A 328 -3.07 15.47 -2.86
C GLY A 328 -3.37 14.06 -3.35
N VAL A 329 -3.26 13.12 -2.41
CA VAL A 329 -3.54 11.70 -2.62
C VAL A 329 -4.51 11.23 -1.53
N ASP A 330 -5.53 10.50 -1.90
CA ASP A 330 -6.33 9.76 -0.94
C ASP A 330 -5.54 8.56 -0.42
N LEU A 331 -5.26 8.53 0.88
CA LEU A 331 -4.42 7.48 1.49
C LEU A 331 -5.12 6.14 1.64
N TYR A 332 -6.38 6.03 1.27
CA TYR A 332 -7.10 4.77 1.24
C TYR A 332 -6.98 4.08 -0.13
N SER A 333 -7.31 4.80 -1.21
CA SER A 333 -7.18 4.29 -2.59
C SER A 333 -5.77 4.48 -3.17
N TRP A 334 -4.98 5.38 -2.62
CA TRP A 334 -3.69 5.86 -3.17
C TRP A 334 -3.83 6.54 -4.54
N GLU A 335 -5.01 7.04 -4.84
CA GLU A 335 -5.31 7.81 -6.04
C GLU A 335 -5.11 9.30 -5.78
N GLY A 336 -4.61 10.01 -6.78
CA GLY A 336 -4.47 11.46 -6.74
C GLY A 336 -3.27 11.96 -7.53
N GLU A 337 -3.38 13.21 -7.96
CA GLU A 337 -2.38 13.88 -8.80
C GLU A 337 -1.22 14.46 -7.98
N ASN A 338 -1.44 14.71 -6.68
CA ASN A 338 -0.43 15.22 -5.75
C ASN A 338 0.28 16.51 -6.23
N HIS A 339 -0.44 17.44 -6.85
CA HIS A 339 0.16 18.68 -7.36
C HIS A 339 0.94 19.44 -6.28
N LEU A 340 0.40 19.52 -5.05
CA LEU A 340 1.09 20.22 -3.95
C LEU A 340 2.44 19.56 -3.61
N GLY A 341 2.48 18.24 -3.46
CA GLY A 341 3.72 17.52 -3.17
C GLY A 341 4.75 17.65 -4.30
N LYS A 342 4.30 17.59 -5.56
CA LYS A 342 5.17 17.78 -6.73
C LYS A 342 5.79 19.18 -6.77
N LEU A 343 5.00 20.23 -6.49
CA LEU A 343 5.50 21.59 -6.45
C LEU A 343 6.51 21.81 -5.31
N LEU A 344 6.27 21.24 -4.14
CA LEU A 344 7.20 21.32 -3.00
C LEU A 344 8.53 20.63 -3.33
N MET A 345 8.49 19.43 -3.93
CA MET A 345 9.70 18.74 -4.38
C MET A 345 10.46 19.55 -5.43
N LYS A 346 9.77 20.14 -6.40
CA LYS A 346 10.37 21.03 -7.41
C LYS A 346 11.07 22.23 -6.78
N ILE A 347 10.44 22.90 -5.81
CA ILE A 347 11.03 24.05 -5.09
C ILE A 347 12.24 23.60 -4.28
N ARG A 348 12.15 22.49 -3.55
CA ARG A 348 13.28 21.90 -2.82
C ARG A 348 14.48 21.66 -3.73
N ASP A 349 14.25 20.96 -4.84
CA ASP A 349 15.31 20.49 -5.72
C ASP A 349 16.00 21.63 -6.49
N ASN A 350 15.26 22.71 -6.79
CA ASN A 350 15.82 23.94 -7.39
C ASN A 350 16.66 24.76 -6.40
N ASN A 351 16.61 24.45 -5.11
CA ASN A 351 17.32 25.18 -4.06
C ASN A 351 18.38 24.33 -3.32
N LYS A 352 18.73 23.14 -3.84
CA LYS A 352 19.79 22.26 -3.29
C LYS A 352 21.16 22.86 -3.41
#